data_d708e3556ea887bf37e0900fb5bffbd4
#
_entry.id   d708e3556ea887bf37e0900fb5bffbd4
#
_cell.length_a   1.000
_cell.length_b   1.000
_cell.length_c   1.000
_cell.angle_alpha   90.00
_cell.angle_beta   90.00
_cell.angle_gamma   90.00
#
_symmetry.space_group_name_H-M   'P 1'
#
loop_
_entity.id
_entity.type
_entity.pdbx_description
1 polymer ?
#
loop_
_entity_poly.entity_id
_entity_poly.type
_entity_poly.pdbx_seq_one_letter_code
_entity_poly.pdbx_strand_id
1 'polypeptide(L)'
;MTSMHPPDPLPPVPEQFVASSRDGAALARLADRARADLALLGWPVPAWTPPRAAPDDEPVLDVLVAGAGMCGQTVAFALMREGITNLRVIDRAARGDEGPWGTYARMLTLRSPKHLTGPDLGVPALSFRAWYEAQHGEAGWARLHKVGRIDWRDYLLWVRETVG
;
A
#
# COMPACT_ATOMS: atom_id res chain seq x y z
N MET A 1 4.70 -39.63 -3.76
CA MET A 1 3.83 -38.45 -3.70
C MET A 1 3.69 -38.07 -2.24
N THR A 2 4.46 -37.08 -1.79
CA THR A 2 4.42 -36.64 -0.39
C THR A 2 3.25 -35.66 -0.26
N SER A 3 2.22 -36.05 0.51
CA SER A 3 1.06 -35.22 0.82
C SER A 3 1.54 -34.00 1.60
N MET A 4 1.53 -32.83 0.96
CA MET A 4 1.71 -31.56 1.66
C MET A 4 0.49 -31.31 2.51
N HIS A 5 0.65 -31.40 3.82
CA HIS A 5 -0.36 -30.99 4.78
C HIS A 5 -0.54 -29.46 4.67
N PRO A 6 -1.77 -28.93 4.64
CA PRO A 6 -1.95 -27.49 4.67
C PRO A 6 -1.33 -26.92 5.96
N PRO A 7 -0.73 -25.72 5.91
CA PRO A 7 -0.13 -25.12 7.09
C PRO A 7 -1.21 -24.87 8.17
N ASP A 8 -0.84 -25.11 9.43
CA ASP A 8 -1.71 -24.82 10.58
C ASP A 8 -2.23 -23.38 10.53
N PRO A 9 -3.48 -23.15 10.96
CA PRO A 9 -4.02 -21.78 11.05
C PRO A 9 -3.14 -20.92 11.95
N LEU A 10 -2.95 -19.66 11.55
CA LEU A 10 -2.16 -18.71 12.34
C LEU A 10 -2.81 -18.51 13.72
N PRO A 11 -2.01 -18.39 14.79
CA PRO A 11 -2.53 -18.10 16.10
C PRO A 11 -3.33 -16.76 16.10
N PRO A 12 -4.37 -16.63 16.91
CA PRO A 12 -5.14 -15.39 17.01
C PRO A 12 -4.21 -14.22 17.36
N VAL A 13 -4.42 -13.08 16.72
CA VAL A 13 -3.66 -11.85 17.02
C VAL A 13 -4.09 -11.39 18.41
N PRO A 14 -3.16 -11.19 19.38
CA PRO A 14 -3.50 -10.65 20.69
C PRO A 14 -4.25 -9.31 20.55
N GLU A 15 -5.25 -9.05 21.41
CA GLU A 15 -6.11 -7.86 21.34
C GLU A 15 -5.36 -6.53 21.25
N GLN A 16 -4.19 -6.43 21.87
CA GLN A 16 -3.31 -5.27 21.80
C GLN A 16 -2.75 -4.98 20.39
N PHE A 17 -2.88 -5.92 19.45
CA PHE A 17 -2.49 -5.79 18.04
C PHE A 17 -3.70 -5.89 17.09
N VAL A 18 -4.92 -6.01 17.64
CA VAL A 18 -6.14 -5.82 16.86
C VAL A 18 -6.27 -4.33 16.60
N ALA A 19 -6.39 -3.93 15.34
CA ALA A 19 -6.57 -2.53 14.97
C ALA A 19 -7.70 -1.93 15.81
N SER A 20 -7.36 -0.93 16.66
CA SER A 20 -8.38 -0.13 17.34
C SER A 20 -9.27 0.49 16.27
N SER A 21 -10.54 0.69 16.57
CA SER A 21 -11.56 1.22 15.66
C SER A 21 -10.97 2.39 14.86
N ARG A 22 -10.85 2.22 13.54
CA ARG A 22 -10.27 3.24 12.66
C ARG A 22 -11.13 4.48 12.71
N ASP A 23 -10.52 5.63 12.97
CA ASP A 23 -11.18 6.93 12.75
C ASP A 23 -11.25 7.18 11.24
N GLY A 24 -12.33 6.70 10.62
CA GLY A 24 -12.55 6.85 9.19
C GLY A 24 -12.60 8.32 8.75
N ALA A 25 -13.10 9.22 9.60
CA ALA A 25 -13.15 10.65 9.30
C ALA A 25 -11.74 11.28 9.30
N ALA A 26 -10.87 10.87 10.23
CA ALA A 26 -9.49 11.35 10.25
C ALA A 26 -8.69 10.85 9.03
N LEU A 27 -8.87 9.59 8.65
CA LEU A 27 -8.23 9.03 7.47
C LEU A 27 -8.75 9.65 6.17
N ALA A 28 -10.05 10.01 6.09
CA ALA A 28 -10.60 10.73 4.94
C ALA A 28 -9.96 12.11 4.80
N ARG A 29 -9.88 12.89 5.89
CA ARG A 29 -9.20 14.20 5.89
C ARG A 29 -7.73 14.08 5.48
N LEU A 30 -7.04 13.05 5.94
CA LEU A 30 -5.64 12.81 5.56
C LEU A 30 -5.53 12.45 4.07
N ALA A 31 -6.45 11.65 3.53
CA ALA A 31 -6.50 11.32 2.11
C ALA A 31 -6.74 12.57 1.25
N ASP A 32 -7.66 13.46 1.66
CA ASP A 32 -7.91 14.73 0.96
C ASP A 32 -6.66 15.62 0.96
N ARG A 33 -5.95 15.70 2.10
CA ARG A 33 -4.66 16.40 2.18
C ARG A 33 -3.62 15.79 1.24
N ALA A 34 -3.50 14.45 1.23
CA ALA A 34 -2.55 13.77 0.34
C ALA A 34 -2.85 14.05 -1.14
N ARG A 35 -4.13 14.06 -1.53
CA ARG A 35 -4.54 14.42 -2.90
C ARG A 35 -4.23 15.87 -3.23
N ALA A 36 -4.43 16.79 -2.27
CA ALA A 36 -4.05 18.19 -2.46
C ALA A 36 -2.53 18.37 -2.62
N ASP A 37 -1.72 17.69 -1.80
CA ASP A 37 -0.26 17.69 -1.93
C ASP A 37 0.18 17.13 -3.29
N LEU A 38 -0.45 16.03 -3.73
CA LEU A 38 -0.18 15.44 -5.05
C LEU A 38 -0.56 16.39 -6.19
N ALA A 39 -1.70 17.09 -6.09
CA ALA A 39 -2.11 18.08 -7.10
C ALA A 39 -1.10 19.23 -7.22
N LEU A 40 -0.50 19.69 -6.10
CA LEU A 40 0.58 20.68 -6.12
C LEU A 40 1.85 20.15 -6.81
N LEU A 41 2.06 18.83 -6.82
CA LEU A 41 3.15 18.17 -7.54
C LEU A 41 2.79 17.83 -9.01
N GLY A 42 1.63 18.31 -9.50
CA GLY A 42 1.18 18.09 -10.87
C GLY A 42 0.50 16.75 -11.13
N TRP A 43 0.02 16.07 -10.07
CA TRP A 43 -0.72 14.82 -10.21
C TRP A 43 -2.20 15.07 -10.57
N PRO A 44 -2.81 14.26 -11.46
CA PRO A 44 -2.20 13.21 -12.27
C PRO A 44 -1.32 13.77 -13.40
N VAL A 45 -0.20 13.12 -13.64
CA VAL A 45 0.72 13.51 -14.72
C VAL A 45 0.15 13.02 -16.06
N PRO A 46 0.13 13.87 -17.12
CA PRO A 46 -0.31 13.43 -18.45
C PRO A 46 0.55 12.29 -18.98
N ALA A 47 -0.10 11.30 -19.62
CA ALA A 47 0.62 10.23 -20.31
C ALA A 47 1.46 10.80 -21.46
N TRP A 48 2.71 10.39 -21.54
CA TRP A 48 3.63 10.78 -22.64
C TRP A 48 4.03 9.60 -23.52
N THR A 49 3.76 8.38 -23.07
CA THR A 49 4.04 7.18 -23.86
C THR A 49 3.03 7.08 -25.01
N PRO A 50 3.49 6.91 -26.28
CA PRO A 50 2.59 6.73 -27.39
C PRO A 50 1.88 5.37 -27.29
N PRO A 51 0.59 5.30 -27.65
CA PRO A 51 -0.12 4.02 -27.72
C PRO A 51 0.59 3.05 -28.68
N ARG A 52 0.64 1.79 -28.31
CA ARG A 52 1.20 0.70 -29.13
C ARG A 52 0.14 -0.37 -29.34
N ALA A 53 0.19 -1.00 -30.50
CA ALA A 53 -0.64 -2.15 -30.84
C ALA A 53 0.25 -3.34 -31.25
N ALA A 54 -0.24 -4.54 -31.00
CA ALA A 54 0.31 -5.78 -31.53
C ALA A 54 -0.01 -5.92 -33.04
N PRO A 55 0.58 -6.91 -33.75
CA PRO A 55 0.33 -7.11 -35.19
C PRO A 55 -1.14 -7.38 -35.56
N ASP A 56 -1.97 -7.76 -34.58
CA ASP A 56 -3.41 -8.01 -34.70
C ASP A 56 -4.26 -6.82 -34.24
N ASP A 57 -3.67 -5.64 -34.13
CA ASP A 57 -4.27 -4.39 -33.64
C ASP A 57 -4.74 -4.42 -32.16
N GLU A 58 -4.41 -5.45 -31.39
CA GLU A 58 -4.70 -5.48 -29.96
C GLU A 58 -3.83 -4.48 -29.18
N PRO A 59 -4.42 -3.73 -28.23
CA PRO A 59 -3.66 -2.74 -27.45
C PRO A 59 -2.60 -3.41 -26.55
N VAL A 60 -1.39 -2.91 -26.61
CA VAL A 60 -0.26 -3.41 -25.82
C VAL A 60 -0.05 -2.53 -24.58
N LEU A 61 0.12 -3.16 -23.43
CA LEU A 61 0.51 -2.46 -22.19
C LEU A 61 1.98 -2.00 -22.29
N ASP A 62 2.26 -0.81 -21.75
CA ASP A 62 3.63 -0.36 -21.60
C ASP A 62 4.33 -1.12 -20.47
N VAL A 63 3.62 -1.39 -19.37
CA VAL A 63 4.17 -2.09 -18.22
C VAL A 63 3.15 -3.07 -17.63
N LEU A 64 3.60 -4.28 -17.33
CA LEU A 64 2.89 -5.24 -16.51
C LEU A 64 3.66 -5.44 -15.19
N VAL A 65 3.03 -5.10 -14.07
CA VAL A 65 3.60 -5.33 -12.74
C VAL A 65 3.01 -6.63 -12.18
N ALA A 66 3.85 -7.62 -11.97
CA ALA A 66 3.45 -8.90 -11.36
C ALA A 66 3.68 -8.86 -9.84
N GLY A 67 2.59 -8.83 -9.09
CA GLY A 67 2.55 -8.70 -7.63
C GLY A 67 2.02 -7.33 -7.20
N ALA A 68 0.88 -7.31 -6.51
CA ALA A 68 0.21 -6.09 -6.02
C ALA A 68 0.49 -5.82 -4.53
N GLY A 69 1.49 -6.47 -3.94
CA GLY A 69 1.99 -6.16 -2.61
C GLY A 69 2.68 -4.79 -2.55
N MET A 70 3.30 -4.45 -1.43
CA MET A 70 3.95 -3.15 -1.20
C MET A 70 4.84 -2.70 -2.36
N CYS A 71 5.74 -3.57 -2.83
CA CYS A 71 6.67 -3.21 -3.91
C CYS A 71 5.94 -2.93 -5.22
N GLY A 72 4.97 -3.75 -5.60
CA GLY A 72 4.19 -3.54 -6.83
C GLY A 72 3.36 -2.27 -6.79
N GLN A 73 2.74 -1.97 -5.65
CA GLN A 73 2.02 -0.70 -5.44
C GLN A 73 2.98 0.51 -5.56
N THR A 74 4.17 0.43 -4.93
CA THR A 74 5.16 1.50 -5.00
C THR A 74 5.64 1.72 -6.44
N VAL A 75 5.92 0.63 -7.17
CA VAL A 75 6.36 0.71 -8.58
C VAL A 75 5.26 1.30 -9.46
N ALA A 76 4.02 0.81 -9.31
CA ALA A 76 2.90 1.34 -10.09
C ALA A 76 2.69 2.84 -9.84
N PHE A 77 2.67 3.27 -8.58
CA PHE A 77 2.54 4.68 -8.22
C PHE A 77 3.71 5.52 -8.74
N ALA A 78 4.96 5.03 -8.66
CA ALA A 78 6.12 5.71 -9.21
C ALA A 78 6.02 5.87 -10.74
N LEU A 79 5.65 4.82 -11.47
CA LEU A 79 5.47 4.87 -12.92
C LEU A 79 4.37 5.87 -13.33
N MET A 80 3.23 5.85 -12.63
CA MET A 80 2.16 6.81 -12.87
C MET A 80 2.61 8.25 -12.61
N ARG A 81 3.43 8.49 -11.58
CA ARG A 81 4.03 9.82 -11.32
C ARG A 81 4.96 10.30 -12.41
N GLU A 82 5.56 9.39 -13.16
CA GLU A 82 6.38 9.69 -14.34
C GLU A 82 5.55 9.75 -15.65
N GLY A 83 4.22 9.67 -15.57
CA GLY A 83 3.34 9.75 -16.74
C GLY A 83 3.26 8.45 -17.56
N ILE A 84 3.71 7.32 -17.00
CA ILE A 84 3.54 5.99 -17.60
C ILE A 84 2.24 5.40 -17.02
N THR A 85 1.13 5.62 -17.71
CA THR A 85 -0.22 5.30 -17.19
C THR A 85 -0.84 4.07 -17.84
N ASN A 86 -0.33 3.62 -19.01
CA ASN A 86 -0.77 2.40 -19.68
C ASN A 86 -0.10 1.18 -19.02
N LEU A 87 -0.42 0.96 -17.76
CA LEU A 87 0.11 -0.14 -16.96
C LEU A 87 -1.01 -0.99 -16.35
N ARG A 88 -0.68 -2.23 -16.02
CA ARG A 88 -1.56 -3.12 -15.28
C ARG A 88 -0.79 -3.79 -14.14
N VAL A 89 -1.42 -3.84 -12.97
CA VAL A 89 -0.91 -4.62 -11.83
C VAL A 89 -1.74 -5.89 -11.72
N ILE A 90 -1.09 -7.04 -11.61
CA ILE A 90 -1.73 -8.33 -11.40
C ILE A 90 -1.19 -9.00 -10.14
N ASP A 91 -2.04 -9.74 -9.46
CA ASP A 91 -1.64 -10.59 -8.33
C ASP A 91 -2.44 -11.89 -8.36
N ARG A 92 -1.89 -12.94 -7.76
CA ARG A 92 -2.59 -14.22 -7.59
C ARG A 92 -3.59 -14.19 -6.43
N ALA A 93 -3.38 -13.27 -5.48
CA ALA A 93 -4.25 -13.10 -4.32
C ALA A 93 -5.45 -12.22 -4.66
N ALA A 94 -6.52 -12.36 -3.90
CA ALA A 94 -7.66 -11.46 -3.96
C ALA A 94 -7.26 -10.05 -3.50
N ARG A 95 -8.04 -9.06 -3.96
CA ARG A 95 -7.83 -7.66 -3.54
C ARG A 95 -7.94 -7.51 -2.02
N GLY A 96 -6.89 -6.99 -1.40
CA GLY A 96 -6.75 -6.83 0.04
C GLY A 96 -5.93 -7.91 0.73
N ASP A 97 -5.67 -9.02 0.03
CA ASP A 97 -4.86 -10.14 0.52
C ASP A 97 -3.48 -10.23 -0.17
N GLU A 98 -3.12 -9.22 -0.95
CA GLU A 98 -1.84 -9.16 -1.64
C GLU A 98 -0.68 -8.99 -0.65
N GLY A 99 0.37 -9.75 -0.87
CA GLY A 99 1.54 -9.75 -0.01
C GLY A 99 1.35 -10.52 1.30
N PRO A 100 2.32 -10.43 2.23
CA PRO A 100 2.36 -11.32 3.38
C PRO A 100 1.58 -10.82 4.61
N TRP A 101 1.25 -9.54 4.66
CA TRP A 101 0.91 -8.87 5.93
C TRP A 101 -0.41 -9.31 6.54
N GLY A 102 -1.43 -9.55 5.73
CA GLY A 102 -2.74 -10.08 6.14
C GLY A 102 -2.85 -11.61 6.06
N THR A 103 -1.90 -12.27 5.42
CA THR A 103 -1.98 -13.67 5.01
C THR A 103 -0.99 -14.56 5.76
N TYR A 104 0.22 -14.76 5.26
CA TYR A 104 1.14 -15.79 5.76
C TYR A 104 2.29 -15.27 6.64
N ALA A 105 2.45 -13.95 6.83
CA ALA A 105 3.46 -13.41 7.75
C ALA A 105 3.14 -13.78 9.21
N ARG A 106 4.09 -14.40 9.89
CA ARG A 106 3.91 -14.88 11.28
C ARG A 106 4.34 -13.88 12.34
N MET A 107 5.10 -12.83 11.97
CA MET A 107 5.49 -11.78 12.92
C MET A 107 4.27 -10.95 13.35
N LEU A 108 4.21 -10.56 14.60
CA LEU A 108 3.20 -9.62 15.10
C LEU A 108 3.55 -8.18 14.72
N THR A 109 4.84 -7.85 14.68
CA THR A 109 5.35 -6.53 14.35
C THR A 109 6.44 -6.61 13.29
N LEU A 110 6.61 -5.53 12.54
CA LEU A 110 7.71 -5.38 11.60
C LEU A 110 9.05 -5.35 12.33
N ARG A 111 10.10 -5.90 11.70
CA ARG A 111 11.47 -5.79 12.20
C ARG A 111 12.07 -4.41 11.94
N SER A 112 11.61 -3.77 10.88
CA SER A 112 12.05 -2.44 10.47
C SER A 112 11.75 -1.38 11.52
N PRO A 113 12.59 -0.35 11.67
CA PRO A 113 12.27 0.83 12.47
C PRO A 113 11.01 1.54 11.94
N LYS A 114 10.24 2.16 12.84
CA LYS A 114 8.97 2.83 12.49
C LYS A 114 9.10 4.04 11.55
N HIS A 115 10.31 4.57 11.37
CA HIS A 115 10.58 5.72 10.49
C HIS A 115 11.10 5.33 9.11
N LEU A 116 11.10 4.05 8.76
CA LEU A 116 11.36 3.66 7.39
C LEU A 116 10.17 4.04 6.51
N THR A 117 10.49 4.52 5.33
CA THR A 117 9.51 4.93 4.33
C THR A 117 8.74 3.72 3.78
N GLY A 118 7.49 3.97 3.43
CA GLY A 118 6.61 3.05 2.70
C GLY A 118 6.47 3.47 1.24
N PRO A 119 5.31 3.20 0.61
CA PRO A 119 5.01 3.59 -0.77
C PRO A 119 4.63 5.08 -0.91
N ASP A 120 5.07 5.94 0.02
CA ASP A 120 4.75 7.37 0.04
C ASP A 120 5.48 8.20 -1.01
N LEU A 121 6.59 7.70 -1.56
CA LEU A 121 7.45 8.35 -2.55
C LEU A 121 7.77 9.83 -2.21
N GLY A 122 7.95 10.12 -0.92
CA GLY A 122 8.30 11.44 -0.42
C GLY A 122 7.13 12.41 -0.27
N VAL A 123 5.88 11.95 -0.41
CA VAL A 123 4.68 12.75 -0.10
C VAL A 123 4.37 12.63 1.39
N PRO A 124 4.56 13.69 2.22
CA PRO A 124 4.49 13.57 3.68
C PRO A 124 3.13 13.07 4.18
N ALA A 125 2.04 13.50 3.55
CA ALA A 125 0.69 13.08 3.91
C ALA A 125 0.40 11.60 3.60
N LEU A 126 1.19 10.95 2.73
CA LEU A 126 1.09 9.51 2.44
C LEU A 126 1.97 8.66 3.36
N SER A 127 2.79 9.25 4.24
CA SER A 127 3.69 8.48 5.09
C SER A 127 2.94 7.63 6.12
N PHE A 128 3.54 6.50 6.52
CA PHE A 128 3.00 5.67 7.61
C PHE A 128 2.84 6.47 8.90
N ARG A 129 3.76 7.41 9.18
CA ARG A 129 3.66 8.29 10.34
C ARG A 129 2.38 9.12 10.30
N ALA A 130 2.11 9.80 9.18
CA ALA A 130 0.91 10.62 9.05
C ALA A 130 -0.37 9.78 9.19
N TRP A 131 -0.40 8.58 8.58
CA TRP A 131 -1.49 7.64 8.70
C TRP A 131 -1.73 7.18 10.14
N TYR A 132 -0.66 6.89 10.89
CA TYR A 132 -0.76 6.45 12.28
C TYR A 132 -1.15 7.60 13.22
N GLU A 133 -0.55 8.78 13.04
CA GLU A 133 -0.86 9.98 13.83
C GLU A 133 -2.31 10.47 13.62
N ALA A 134 -2.85 10.32 12.42
CA ALA A 134 -4.25 10.65 12.15
C ALA A 134 -5.23 9.87 13.04
N GLN A 135 -4.87 8.67 13.45
CA GLN A 135 -5.72 7.78 14.25
C GLN A 135 -5.38 7.81 15.75
N HIS A 136 -4.12 8.02 16.10
CA HIS A 136 -3.61 7.85 17.46
C HIS A 136 -2.95 9.11 18.04
N GLY A 137 -2.86 10.18 17.24
CA GLY A 137 -2.19 11.42 17.59
C GLY A 137 -0.67 11.27 17.75
N GLU A 138 0.02 12.41 17.92
CA GLU A 138 1.48 12.43 18.12
C GLU A 138 1.92 11.62 19.35
N ALA A 139 1.14 11.66 20.44
CA ALA A 139 1.43 10.87 21.63
C ALA A 139 1.35 9.35 21.35
N GLY A 140 0.43 8.91 20.48
CA GLY A 140 0.37 7.52 20.03
C GLY A 140 1.62 7.14 19.22
N TRP A 141 2.02 7.98 18.29
CA TRP A 141 3.24 7.79 17.53
C TRP A 141 4.50 7.73 18.43
N ALA A 142 4.60 8.64 19.42
CA ALA A 142 5.73 8.64 20.35
C ALA A 142 5.86 7.32 21.11
N ARG A 143 4.74 6.75 21.56
CA ARG A 143 4.69 5.47 22.27
C ARG A 143 4.90 4.23 21.40
N LEU A 144 4.71 4.34 20.09
CA LEU A 144 4.87 3.23 19.17
C LEU A 144 6.35 2.81 19.09
N HIS A 145 6.68 1.60 19.50
CA HIS A 145 8.04 1.04 19.39
C HIS A 145 8.25 0.29 18.07
N LYS A 146 7.27 -0.50 17.67
CA LYS A 146 7.29 -1.34 16.47
C LYS A 146 5.96 -1.25 15.74
N VAL A 147 6.01 -1.16 14.43
CA VAL A 147 4.82 -1.15 13.58
C VAL A 147 4.12 -2.50 13.64
N GLY A 148 2.84 -2.52 13.95
CA GLY A 148 2.00 -3.71 13.88
C GLY A 148 1.88 -4.21 12.43
N ARG A 149 1.92 -5.52 12.24
CA ARG A 149 1.76 -6.15 10.93
C ARG A 149 0.43 -5.77 10.25
N ILE A 150 -0.63 -5.73 11.05
CA ILE A 150 -1.97 -5.41 10.56
C ILE A 150 -2.10 -3.91 10.27
N ASP A 151 -1.53 -3.04 11.12
CA ASP A 151 -1.48 -1.60 10.84
C ASP A 151 -0.75 -1.32 9.52
N TRP A 152 0.35 -2.05 9.27
CA TRP A 152 1.09 -1.93 8.02
C TRP A 152 0.26 -2.35 6.80
N ARG A 153 -0.46 -3.49 6.87
CA ARG A 153 -1.40 -3.92 5.82
C ARG A 153 -2.44 -2.84 5.55
N ASP A 154 -3.06 -2.33 6.61
CA ASP A 154 -4.16 -1.39 6.51
C ASP A 154 -3.70 -0.03 5.97
N TYR A 155 -2.48 0.38 6.32
CA TYR A 155 -1.81 1.52 5.72
C TYR A 155 -1.59 1.33 4.21
N LEU A 156 -1.08 0.19 3.78
CA LEU A 156 -0.87 -0.10 2.35
C LEU A 156 -2.17 -0.05 1.55
N LEU A 157 -3.26 -0.60 2.10
CA LEU A 157 -4.58 -0.54 1.48
C LEU A 157 -5.08 0.90 1.38
N TRP A 158 -4.92 1.69 2.45
CA TRP A 158 -5.30 3.09 2.47
C TRP A 158 -4.50 3.92 1.45
N VAL A 159 -3.19 3.72 1.33
CA VAL A 159 -2.38 4.41 0.32
C VAL A 159 -2.91 4.10 -1.09
N ARG A 160 -3.12 2.83 -1.41
CA ARG A 160 -3.66 2.42 -2.72
C ARG A 160 -5.00 3.09 -3.02
N GLU A 161 -5.92 3.15 -2.07
CA GLU A 161 -7.21 3.80 -2.24
C GLU A 161 -7.11 5.33 -2.36
N THR A 162 -6.07 5.91 -1.78
CA THR A 162 -5.84 7.37 -1.80
C THR A 162 -5.26 7.83 -3.13
N VAL A 163 -4.34 7.05 -3.71
CA VAL A 163 -3.65 7.42 -4.96
C VAL A 163 -4.35 6.92 -6.23
N GLY A 164 -5.25 5.94 -6.14
CA GLY A 164 -6.03 5.37 -7.25
C GLY A 164 -5.45 4.07 -7.74
#